data_6237d48bbf36e17aa5b499c1f64fb9c5
#
_entry.id   6237d48bbf36e17aa5b499c1f64fb9c5
#
_cell.length_a   1.000
_cell.length_b   1.000
_cell.length_c   1.000
_cell.angle_alpha   90.00
_cell.angle_beta   90.00
_cell.angle_gamma   90.00
#
_symmetry.space_group_name_H-M   'P 1'
#
loop_
_entity.id
_entity.type
_entity.pdbx_description
1 polymer ?
#
loop_
_entity_poly.entity_id
_entity_poly.type
_entity_poly.pdbx_seq_one_letter_code
_entity_poly.pdbx_strand_id
1 'polypeptide(L)'
;MLELELTFLLQSFPPAFVEEVQTGNYQNIKSKKEILDCYFPRSLDHPRIRLRKNGETFELTKKVALSTTDASIQEEQTLVLTAEECQFFAQLEGKKIHKTRYRYEYLPGKFAEIDVFH
;
A
#
# COMPACT_ATOMS: atom_id res chain seq x y z
N MET A 1 11.13 -11.27 6.01
CA MET A 1 11.85 -10.00 5.81
C MET A 1 11.39 -8.99 6.84
N LEU A 2 12.32 -8.30 7.45
CA LEU A 2 12.01 -7.24 8.42
C LEU A 2 11.58 -5.96 7.68
N GLU A 3 10.50 -5.36 8.12
CA GLU A 3 10.01 -4.09 7.58
C GLU A 3 9.92 -3.05 8.68
N LEU A 4 10.41 -1.84 8.40
CA LEU A 4 10.26 -0.66 9.24
C LEU A 4 9.39 0.35 8.51
N GLU A 5 8.27 0.74 9.11
CA GLU A 5 7.30 1.64 8.49
C GLU A 5 6.69 2.59 9.51
N LEU A 6 6.59 3.86 9.13
CA LEU A 6 5.81 4.87 9.85
C LEU A 6 4.70 5.37 8.94
N THR A 7 3.47 5.32 9.43
CA THR A 7 2.30 5.72 8.67
C THR A 7 1.57 6.86 9.38
N PHE A 8 1.18 7.88 8.60
CA PHE A 8 0.48 9.05 9.10
C PHE A 8 -0.81 9.26 8.32
N LEU A 9 -1.88 9.63 9.01
CA LEU A 9 -3.11 10.08 8.40
C LEU A 9 -3.00 11.58 8.11
N LEU A 10 -3.10 11.97 6.83
CA LEU A 10 -3.05 13.36 6.44
C LEU A 10 -4.42 14.03 6.61
N GLN A 11 -4.46 15.19 7.23
CA GLN A 11 -5.68 16.02 7.29
C GLN A 11 -5.97 16.68 5.94
N SER A 12 -4.93 17.02 5.21
CA SER A 12 -5.01 17.55 3.85
C SER A 12 -3.75 17.18 3.08
N PHE A 13 -3.87 17.14 1.75
CA PHE A 13 -2.72 16.89 0.90
C PHE A 13 -1.87 18.17 0.76
N PRO A 14 -0.52 18.03 0.64
CA PRO A 14 0.34 19.17 0.36
C PRO A 14 -0.12 19.89 -0.91
N PRO A 15 -0.23 21.23 -0.92
CA PRO A 15 -0.69 21.98 -2.10
C PRO A 15 0.10 21.73 -3.38
N ALA A 16 1.41 21.61 -3.28
CA ALA A 16 2.27 21.31 -4.43
C ALA A 16 1.98 19.91 -5.00
N PHE A 17 1.69 18.93 -4.15
CA PHE A 17 1.28 17.59 -4.59
C PHE A 17 -0.04 17.64 -5.36
N VAL A 18 -1.04 18.35 -4.81
CA VAL A 18 -2.36 18.50 -5.45
C VAL A 18 -2.22 19.13 -6.84
N GLU A 19 -1.39 20.16 -6.96
CA GLU A 19 -1.15 20.83 -8.24
C GLU A 19 -0.57 19.87 -9.28
N GLU A 20 0.43 19.07 -8.90
CA GLU A 20 1.03 18.09 -9.81
C GLU A 20 0.02 17.03 -10.25
N VAL A 21 -0.83 16.55 -9.34
CA VAL A 21 -1.89 15.59 -9.67
C VAL A 21 -2.90 16.20 -10.64
N GLN A 22 -3.34 17.44 -10.38
CA GLN A 22 -4.36 18.10 -11.20
C GLN A 22 -3.85 18.44 -12.60
N THR A 23 -2.62 18.89 -12.72
CA THR A 23 -2.03 19.28 -14.00
C THR A 23 -1.46 18.11 -14.78
N GLY A 24 -1.15 17.01 -14.12
CA GLY A 24 -0.42 15.89 -14.73
C GLY A 24 1.05 16.20 -14.98
N ASN A 25 1.53 17.36 -14.56
CA ASN A 25 2.93 17.76 -14.73
C ASN A 25 3.72 17.40 -13.47
N TYR A 26 4.25 16.18 -13.46
CA TYR A 26 4.96 15.63 -12.31
C TYR A 26 6.41 16.08 -12.27
N GLN A 27 6.77 16.84 -11.24
CA GLN A 27 8.16 17.21 -10.93
C GLN A 27 8.67 16.44 -9.72
N ASN A 28 7.88 16.38 -8.66
CA ASN A 28 8.22 15.72 -7.41
C ASN A 28 7.51 14.36 -7.24
N ILE A 29 6.43 14.13 -7.96
CA ILE A 29 5.81 12.81 -8.05
C ILE A 29 6.67 11.96 -8.98
N LYS A 30 7.31 10.92 -8.42
CA LYS A 30 8.24 10.08 -9.17
C LYS A 30 7.60 8.81 -9.72
N SER A 31 6.49 8.38 -9.12
CA SER A 31 5.72 7.24 -9.63
C SER A 31 4.27 7.32 -9.17
N LYS A 32 3.41 6.67 -9.94
CA LYS A 32 1.98 6.51 -9.66
C LYS A 32 1.61 5.07 -9.93
N LYS A 33 0.96 4.41 -8.97
CA LYS A 33 0.54 3.01 -9.08
C LYS A 33 -0.88 2.83 -8.58
N GLU A 34 -1.68 2.08 -9.36
CA GLU A 34 -2.98 1.63 -8.91
C GLU A 34 -2.81 0.35 -8.09
N ILE A 35 -3.33 0.35 -6.88
CA ILE A 35 -3.23 -0.77 -5.95
C ILE A 35 -4.62 -1.26 -5.60
N LEU A 36 -4.84 -2.56 -5.78
CA LEU A 36 -6.03 -3.27 -5.35
C LEU A 36 -5.63 -4.26 -4.28
N ASP A 37 -6.14 -4.07 -3.07
CA ASP A 37 -5.85 -4.92 -1.93
C ASP A 37 -7.10 -5.66 -1.47
N CYS A 38 -6.91 -6.88 -0.97
CA CYS A 38 -7.91 -7.62 -0.24
C CYS A 38 -7.30 -8.16 1.04
N TYR A 39 -7.89 -7.82 2.18
CA TYR A 39 -7.40 -8.23 3.51
C TYR A 39 -8.21 -9.38 4.06
N PHE A 40 -7.53 -10.39 4.59
CA PHE A 40 -8.12 -11.60 5.13
C PHE A 40 -7.68 -11.86 6.58
N PRO A 41 -8.53 -12.50 7.40
CA PRO A 41 -9.94 -12.73 7.18
C PRO A 41 -10.75 -11.43 7.40
N ARG A 42 -11.88 -11.31 6.69
CA ARG A 42 -12.75 -10.14 6.79
C ARG A 42 -13.33 -9.91 8.19
N SER A 43 -13.47 -10.98 8.95
CA SER A 43 -14.04 -10.95 10.29
C SER A 43 -13.17 -10.27 11.34
N LEU A 44 -11.87 -10.07 11.06
CA LEU A 44 -10.95 -9.40 11.97
C LEU A 44 -10.89 -7.89 11.70
N ASP A 45 -10.78 -7.10 12.77
CA ASP A 45 -10.62 -5.65 12.65
C ASP A 45 -9.28 -5.28 12.02
N HIS A 46 -8.23 -6.05 12.33
CA HIS A 46 -6.88 -5.83 11.82
C HIS A 46 -6.34 -7.11 11.16
N PRO A 47 -6.88 -7.47 9.98
CA PRO A 47 -6.39 -8.65 9.27
C PRO A 47 -4.95 -8.45 8.81
N ARG A 48 -4.16 -9.53 8.86
CA ARG A 48 -2.72 -9.49 8.60
C ARG A 48 -2.32 -10.10 7.26
N ILE A 49 -3.24 -10.75 6.58
CA ILE A 49 -3.01 -11.34 5.26
C ILE A 49 -3.57 -10.41 4.21
N ARG A 50 -2.74 -10.08 3.23
CA ARG A 50 -3.12 -9.15 2.16
C ARG A 50 -2.80 -9.75 0.80
N LEU A 51 -3.82 -9.82 -0.06
CA LEU A 51 -3.65 -10.05 -1.48
C LEU A 51 -3.55 -8.69 -2.16
N ARG A 52 -2.48 -8.45 -2.90
CA ARG A 52 -2.25 -7.17 -3.59
C ARG A 52 -2.05 -7.36 -5.08
N LYS A 53 -2.80 -6.61 -5.85
CA LYS A 53 -2.51 -6.36 -7.26
C LYS A 53 -1.95 -4.94 -7.38
N ASN A 54 -0.71 -4.84 -7.85
CA ASN A 54 0.00 -3.59 -8.07
C ASN A 54 0.42 -3.54 -9.53
N GLY A 55 -0.42 -2.92 -10.39
CA GLY A 55 -0.24 -3.03 -11.83
C GLY A 55 -0.38 -4.48 -12.29
N GLU A 56 0.68 -5.04 -12.84
CA GLU A 56 0.72 -6.45 -13.30
C GLU A 56 1.44 -7.38 -12.32
N THR A 57 1.77 -6.87 -11.14
CA THR A 57 2.40 -7.65 -10.07
C THR A 57 1.35 -8.12 -9.07
N PHE A 58 1.45 -9.39 -8.66
CA PHE A 58 0.50 -10.01 -7.74
C PHE A 58 1.26 -10.58 -6.55
N GLU A 59 0.83 -10.26 -5.34
CA GLU A 59 1.51 -10.68 -4.12
C GLU A 59 0.52 -11.08 -3.03
N LEU A 60 0.90 -12.11 -2.27
CA LEU A 60 0.24 -12.48 -1.03
C LEU A 60 1.22 -12.24 0.12
N THR A 61 0.85 -11.38 1.06
CA THR A 61 1.73 -10.94 2.13
C THR A 61 1.09 -11.18 3.50
N LYS A 62 1.90 -11.63 4.44
CA LYS A 62 1.54 -11.68 5.86
C LYS A 62 2.49 -10.78 6.63
N LYS A 63 1.92 -9.88 7.45
CA LYS A 63 2.67 -9.01 8.35
C LYS A 63 2.36 -9.34 9.80
N VAL A 64 3.39 -9.46 10.61
CA VAL A 64 3.26 -9.72 12.05
C VAL A 64 4.11 -8.71 12.80
N ALA A 65 3.48 -8.00 13.75
CA ALA A 65 4.21 -7.08 14.62
C ALA A 65 5.18 -7.86 15.52
N LEU A 66 6.43 -7.40 15.59
CA LEU A 66 7.46 -7.99 16.46
C LEU A 66 7.41 -7.45 17.90
N SER A 67 6.69 -6.34 18.09
CA SER A 67 6.52 -5.70 19.39
C SER A 67 5.06 -5.37 19.64
N THR A 68 4.60 -5.57 20.88
CA THR A 68 3.24 -5.18 21.29
C THR A 68 3.10 -3.66 21.48
N THR A 69 4.23 -2.95 21.61
CA THR A 69 4.26 -1.51 21.89
C THR A 69 4.69 -0.66 20.70
N ASP A 70 5.35 -1.27 19.70
CA ASP A 70 5.83 -0.57 18.50
C ASP A 70 5.40 -1.32 17.25
N ALA A 71 4.29 -0.86 16.66
CA ALA A 71 3.73 -1.45 15.43
C ALA A 71 4.53 -1.09 14.18
N SER A 72 5.53 -0.20 14.27
CA SER A 72 6.37 0.16 13.13
C SER A 72 7.38 -0.93 12.76
N ILE A 73 7.63 -1.88 13.67
CA ILE A 73 8.56 -3.01 13.47
C ILE A 73 7.74 -4.25 13.20
N GLN A 74 7.83 -4.78 11.98
CA GLN A 74 7.03 -5.93 11.55
C GLN A 74 7.90 -6.95 10.80
N GLU A 75 7.55 -8.22 10.94
CA GLU A 75 8.04 -9.30 10.09
C GLU A 75 7.07 -9.43 8.91
N GLU A 76 7.60 -9.35 7.69
CA GLU A 76 6.83 -9.48 6.46
C GLU A 76 7.27 -10.70 5.68
N GLN A 77 6.30 -11.53 5.27
CA GLN A 77 6.50 -12.64 4.37
C GLN A 77 5.64 -12.44 3.13
N THR A 78 6.28 -12.42 1.97
CA THR A 78 5.60 -12.15 0.70
C THR A 78 5.84 -13.28 -0.29
N LEU A 79 4.76 -13.76 -0.89
CA LEU A 79 4.78 -14.68 -2.01
C LEU A 79 4.39 -13.92 -3.27
N VAL A 80 5.23 -13.99 -4.30
CA VAL A 80 4.89 -13.48 -5.62
C VAL A 80 4.00 -14.50 -6.30
N LEU A 81 2.85 -14.05 -6.80
CA LEU A 81 1.85 -14.91 -7.42
C LEU A 81 1.78 -14.68 -8.93
N THR A 82 1.33 -15.70 -9.64
CA THR A 82 0.86 -15.56 -11.02
C THR A 82 -0.53 -14.90 -11.04
N ALA A 83 -0.96 -14.39 -12.18
CA ALA A 83 -2.30 -13.83 -12.32
C ALA A 83 -3.38 -14.88 -12.00
N GLU A 84 -3.18 -16.13 -12.40
CA GLU A 84 -4.10 -17.24 -12.12
C GLU A 84 -4.20 -17.51 -10.62
N GLU A 85 -3.07 -17.58 -9.92
CA GLU A 85 -3.05 -17.76 -8.48
C GLU A 85 -3.73 -16.59 -7.75
N CYS A 86 -3.51 -15.37 -8.22
CA CYS A 86 -4.19 -14.20 -7.69
C CYS A 86 -5.71 -14.30 -7.84
N GLN A 87 -6.19 -14.74 -9.00
CA GLN A 87 -7.63 -14.94 -9.24
C GLN A 87 -8.22 -15.97 -8.30
N PHE A 88 -7.47 -17.03 -7.99
CA PHE A 88 -7.90 -18.03 -7.04
C PHE A 88 -8.11 -17.44 -5.65
N PHE A 89 -7.13 -16.70 -5.14
CA PHE A 89 -7.25 -16.05 -3.83
C PHE A 89 -8.30 -14.93 -3.81
N ALA A 90 -8.50 -14.25 -4.94
CA ALA A 90 -9.49 -13.18 -5.05
C ALA A 90 -10.94 -13.65 -4.87
N GLN A 91 -11.21 -14.95 -4.96
CA GLN A 91 -12.52 -15.54 -4.69
C GLN A 91 -12.87 -15.56 -3.20
N LEU A 92 -11.89 -15.47 -2.34
CA LEU A 92 -12.10 -15.44 -0.89
C LEU A 92 -12.74 -14.12 -0.47
N GLU A 93 -13.64 -14.19 0.52
CA GLU A 93 -14.25 -13.00 1.06
C GLU A 93 -13.25 -12.24 1.94
N GLY A 94 -13.05 -10.96 1.65
CA GLY A 94 -12.11 -10.12 2.38
C GLY A 94 -12.50 -8.65 2.32
N LYS A 95 -11.73 -7.82 3.01
CA LYS A 95 -11.87 -6.36 2.98
C LYS A 95 -11.13 -5.82 1.75
N LYS A 96 -11.86 -5.28 0.79
CA LYS A 96 -11.29 -4.75 -0.46
C LYS A 96 -11.00 -3.27 -0.33
N ILE A 97 -9.82 -2.88 -0.79
CA ILE A 97 -9.37 -1.49 -0.81
C ILE A 97 -8.80 -1.20 -2.20
N HIS A 98 -9.22 -0.08 -2.77
CA HIS A 98 -8.65 0.46 -3.99
C HIS A 98 -8.02 1.81 -3.68
N LYS A 99 -6.76 1.99 -4.04
CA LYS A 99 -6.04 3.24 -3.83
C LYS A 99 -5.05 3.51 -4.95
N THR A 100 -4.72 4.79 -5.10
CA THR A 100 -3.63 5.24 -5.94
C THR A 100 -2.47 5.63 -5.04
N ARG A 101 -1.31 5.04 -5.27
CA ARG A 101 -0.09 5.32 -4.53
C ARG A 101 0.83 6.18 -5.35
N TYR A 102 1.21 7.33 -4.78
CA TYR A 102 2.19 8.24 -5.37
C TYR A 102 3.47 8.20 -4.55
N ARG A 103 4.61 8.07 -5.23
CA ARG A 103 5.91 8.28 -4.59
C ARG A 103 6.28 9.74 -4.79
N TYR A 104 6.33 10.48 -3.70
CA TYR A 104 6.52 11.93 -3.69
C TYR A 104 7.83 12.32 -3.01
N GLU A 105 8.68 13.07 -3.73
CA GLU A 105 9.91 13.62 -3.16
C GLU A 105 9.57 14.95 -2.49
N TYR A 106 9.44 14.95 -1.16
CA TYR A 106 9.05 16.15 -0.42
C TYR A 106 10.26 17.03 -0.03
N LEU A 107 11.46 16.46 0.01
CA LEU A 107 12.75 17.12 0.16
C LEU A 107 13.76 16.38 -0.71
N PRO A 108 14.87 17.02 -1.14
CA PRO A 108 15.87 16.34 -1.96
C PRO A 108 16.33 15.01 -1.35
N GLY A 109 16.16 13.93 -2.10
CA GLY A 109 16.50 12.59 -1.67
C GLY A 109 15.59 11.97 -0.61
N LYS A 110 14.50 12.64 -0.20
CA LYS A 110 13.56 12.14 0.79
C LYS A 110 12.19 11.94 0.16
N PHE A 111 11.66 10.72 0.31
CA PHE A 111 10.44 10.29 -0.34
C PHE A 111 9.36 9.90 0.67
N ALA A 112 8.13 10.19 0.31
CA ALA A 112 6.95 9.69 0.99
C ALA A 112 6.07 8.94 -0.01
N GLU A 113 5.38 7.90 0.46
CA GLU A 113 4.31 7.27 -0.30
C GLU A 113 3.00 7.88 0.15
N ILE A 114 2.30 8.54 -0.79
CA ILE A 114 1.00 9.16 -0.53
C ILE A 114 -0.07 8.29 -1.17
N ASP A 115 -0.93 7.74 -0.33
CA ASP A 115 -2.04 6.89 -0.77
C ASP A 115 -3.33 7.71 -0.81
N VAL A 116 -3.95 7.72 -1.97
CA VAL A 116 -5.27 8.33 -2.18
C VAL A 116 -6.27 7.20 -2.33
N PHE A 117 -7.17 7.06 -1.36
CA PHE A 117 -8.18 6.00 -1.35
C PHE A 117 -9.39 6.38 -2.21
N HIS A 118 -9.95 5.40 -2.90
CA HIS A 118 -11.13 5.54 -3.76
C HIS A 118 -12.39 5.01 -3.12
#